data_1134749221d160fb7ce5abfb7771db63
#
_entry.id   1134749221d160fb7ce5abfb7771db63
#
_cell.length_a   1.000
_cell.length_b   1.000
_cell.length_c   1.000
_cell.angle_alpha   90.00
_cell.angle_beta   90.00
_cell.angle_gamma   90.00
#
_symmetry.space_group_name_H-M   'P 1'
#
loop_
_entity.id
_entity.type
_entity.pdbx_description
1 polymer ?
#
loop_
_entity_poly.entity_id
_entity_poly.type
_entity_poly.pdbx_seq_one_letter_code
_entity_poly.pdbx_strand_id
1 'polypeptide(L)'
;QDIALKSAFQFSRIQEQQADKYALDIFRKKKISLNGLENLLLRLSRDEFSEGNPVVSYYRSHPYSKQRLEQLKKYKSKFSLLYKNDEAININNNEITLDYIKNKIKSYESDPFEILNKKKGNNFFKNYSQVIAYQKTGEYELAIKNLRKLQNTLVNYPFYDELAGDIYFSMGKYEKSIKEYKK
;
A
#
# COMPACT_ATOMS: atom_id res chain seq x y z
N GLN A 1 2.48 16.40 -30.48
CA GLN A 1 2.51 16.12 -29.00
C GLN A 1 1.27 15.31 -28.56
N ASP A 2 0.11 15.51 -29.14
CA ASP A 2 -1.15 14.88 -28.72
C ASP A 2 -1.23 13.35 -28.98
N ILE A 3 -0.61 12.88 -30.07
CA ILE A 3 -0.66 11.46 -30.46
C ILE A 3 0.16 10.59 -29.52
N ALA A 4 1.37 11.02 -29.16
CA ALA A 4 2.24 10.30 -28.24
C ALA A 4 1.61 10.23 -26.83
N LEU A 5 1.00 11.32 -26.37
CA LEU A 5 0.32 11.37 -25.09
C LEU A 5 -0.91 10.45 -25.04
N LYS A 6 -1.72 10.45 -26.11
CA LYS A 6 -2.87 9.53 -26.26
C LYS A 6 -2.43 8.07 -26.27
N SER A 7 -1.35 7.74 -26.95
CA SER A 7 -0.79 6.38 -26.98
C SER A 7 -0.29 5.95 -25.61
N ALA A 8 0.39 6.85 -24.87
CA ALA A 8 0.86 6.56 -23.53
C ALA A 8 -0.32 6.31 -22.56
N PHE A 9 -1.39 7.10 -22.64
CA PHE A 9 -2.59 6.89 -21.84
C PHE A 9 -3.33 5.61 -22.20
N GLN A 10 -3.40 5.26 -23.49
CA GLN A 10 -3.99 3.99 -23.92
C GLN A 10 -3.19 2.80 -23.40
N PHE A 11 -1.86 2.87 -23.45
CA PHE A 11 -0.98 1.83 -22.91
C PHE A 11 -1.18 1.66 -21.40
N SER A 12 -1.23 2.76 -20.67
CA SER A 12 -1.50 2.75 -19.23
C SER A 12 -2.85 2.08 -18.90
N ARG A 13 -3.91 2.40 -19.65
CA ARG A 13 -5.23 1.77 -19.48
C ARG A 13 -5.23 0.26 -19.72
N ILE A 14 -4.47 -0.21 -20.70
CA ILE A 14 -4.33 -1.65 -20.98
C ILE A 14 -3.62 -2.34 -19.81
N GLN A 15 -2.56 -1.73 -19.27
CA GLN A 15 -1.85 -2.26 -18.11
C GLN A 15 -2.76 -2.35 -16.87
N GLU A 16 -3.56 -1.33 -16.60
CA GLU A 16 -4.53 -1.34 -15.50
C GLU A 16 -5.57 -2.46 -15.66
N GLN A 17 -6.11 -2.64 -16.87
CA GLN A 17 -7.05 -3.73 -17.15
C GLN A 17 -6.42 -5.11 -16.96
N GLN A 18 -5.16 -5.29 -17.34
CA GLN A 18 -4.43 -6.54 -17.12
C GLN A 18 -4.18 -6.78 -15.64
N ALA A 19 -3.80 -5.75 -14.91
CA ALA A 19 -3.62 -5.82 -13.46
C ALA A 19 -4.93 -6.16 -12.73
N ASP A 20 -6.04 -5.53 -13.11
CA ASP A 20 -7.37 -5.84 -12.57
C ASP A 20 -7.76 -7.30 -12.83
N LYS A 21 -7.58 -7.78 -14.07
CA LYS A 21 -7.86 -9.17 -14.42
C LYS A 21 -7.03 -10.14 -13.60
N TYR A 22 -5.74 -9.86 -13.45
CA TYR A 22 -4.84 -10.67 -12.66
C TYR A 22 -5.25 -10.68 -11.17
N ALA A 23 -5.57 -9.52 -10.61
CA ALA A 23 -6.08 -9.40 -9.26
C ALA A 23 -7.37 -10.23 -9.05
N LEU A 24 -8.34 -10.12 -9.96
CA LEU A 24 -9.59 -10.88 -9.91
C LEU A 24 -9.35 -12.40 -9.97
N ASP A 25 -8.39 -12.86 -10.75
CA ASP A 25 -8.02 -14.28 -10.80
C ASP A 25 -7.37 -14.76 -9.49
N ILE A 26 -6.57 -13.92 -8.83
CA ILE A 26 -6.03 -14.20 -7.48
C ILE A 26 -7.17 -14.29 -6.47
N PHE A 27 -8.07 -13.30 -6.44
CA PHE A 27 -9.22 -13.29 -5.53
C PHE A 27 -10.04 -14.57 -5.68
N ARG A 28 -10.28 -14.99 -6.94
CA ARG A 28 -10.99 -16.23 -7.24
C ARG A 28 -10.25 -17.46 -6.72
N LYS A 29 -8.95 -17.61 -7.05
CA LYS A 29 -8.14 -18.77 -6.64
C LYS A 29 -8.02 -18.88 -5.12
N LYS A 30 -7.91 -17.74 -4.44
CA LYS A 30 -7.78 -17.66 -2.98
C LYS A 30 -9.13 -17.60 -2.25
N LYS A 31 -10.25 -17.56 -2.97
CA LYS A 31 -11.61 -17.39 -2.42
C LYS A 31 -11.76 -16.13 -1.55
N ILE A 32 -11.10 -15.04 -1.96
CA ILE A 32 -11.13 -13.75 -1.26
C ILE A 32 -12.38 -12.99 -1.71
N SER A 33 -13.11 -12.39 -0.75
CA SER A 33 -14.27 -11.54 -1.05
C SER A 33 -13.89 -10.33 -1.92
N LEU A 34 -14.72 -10.04 -2.92
CA LEU A 34 -14.54 -8.87 -3.79
C LEU A 34 -15.16 -7.59 -3.22
N ASN A 35 -15.84 -7.66 -2.07
CA ASN A 35 -16.54 -6.50 -1.50
C ASN A 35 -15.59 -5.36 -1.12
N GLY A 36 -14.40 -5.67 -0.62
CA GLY A 36 -13.37 -4.66 -0.34
C GLY A 36 -12.93 -3.89 -1.58
N LEU A 37 -12.69 -4.60 -2.69
CA LEU A 37 -12.31 -3.98 -3.97
C LEU A 37 -13.49 -3.19 -4.55
N GLU A 38 -14.71 -3.70 -4.47
CA GLU A 38 -15.92 -2.98 -4.90
C GLU A 38 -16.09 -1.66 -4.14
N ASN A 39 -15.96 -1.69 -2.82
CA ASN A 39 -16.05 -0.50 -1.97
C ASN A 39 -14.95 0.51 -2.29
N LEU A 40 -13.72 0.05 -2.54
CA LEU A 40 -12.62 0.92 -2.97
C LEU A 40 -12.94 1.63 -4.28
N LEU A 41 -13.36 0.89 -5.31
CA LEU A 41 -13.69 1.46 -6.62
C LEU A 41 -14.89 2.41 -6.55
N LEU A 42 -15.87 2.12 -5.69
CA LEU A 42 -17.01 3.04 -5.42
C LEU A 42 -16.53 4.35 -4.81
N ARG A 43 -15.59 4.31 -3.87
CA ARG A 43 -15.04 5.53 -3.25
C ARG A 43 -14.24 6.33 -4.29
N LEU A 44 -13.34 5.69 -5.01
CA LEU A 44 -12.55 6.33 -6.06
C LEU A 44 -13.45 6.97 -7.14
N SER A 45 -14.54 6.30 -7.55
CA SER A 45 -15.47 6.85 -8.55
C SER A 45 -16.21 8.10 -8.07
N ARG A 46 -16.40 8.30 -6.77
CA ARG A 46 -16.96 9.53 -6.20
C ARG A 46 -15.96 10.66 -6.21
N ASP A 47 -14.71 10.36 -5.90
CA ASP A 47 -13.62 11.34 -5.81
C ASP A 47 -13.19 11.84 -7.20
N GLU A 48 -13.38 11.03 -8.27
CA GLU A 48 -13.11 11.41 -9.67
C GLU A 48 -13.89 12.63 -10.15
N PHE A 49 -15.07 12.86 -9.60
CA PHE A 49 -15.99 13.92 -10.02
C PHE A 49 -16.01 15.13 -9.07
N SER A 50 -15.21 15.14 -8.01
CA SER A 50 -15.12 16.31 -7.12
C SER A 50 -14.30 17.41 -7.76
N GLU A 51 -14.93 18.55 -8.06
CA GLU A 51 -14.25 19.74 -8.60
C GLU A 51 -13.18 20.24 -7.62
N GLY A 52 -11.98 20.53 -8.15
CA GLY A 52 -10.86 21.08 -7.38
C GLY A 52 -9.90 20.05 -6.79
N ASN A 53 -10.06 18.76 -7.07
CA ASN A 53 -9.13 17.73 -6.59
C ASN A 53 -7.89 17.66 -7.50
N PRO A 54 -6.64 17.84 -6.98
CA PRO A 54 -5.41 17.68 -7.75
C PRO A 54 -5.23 16.28 -8.36
N VAL A 55 -6.02 15.31 -7.91
CA VAL A 55 -6.03 13.93 -8.40
C VAL A 55 -6.64 13.82 -9.81
N VAL A 56 -7.31 14.85 -10.33
CA VAL A 56 -7.92 14.85 -11.69
C VAL A 56 -6.88 14.57 -12.79
N SER A 57 -5.62 14.99 -12.63
CA SER A 57 -4.54 14.69 -13.59
C SER A 57 -4.20 13.19 -13.62
N TYR A 58 -4.26 12.53 -12.47
CA TYR A 58 -4.05 11.09 -12.34
C TYR A 58 -5.13 10.30 -13.10
N TYR A 59 -6.40 10.68 -12.98
CA TYR A 59 -7.50 9.99 -13.66
C TYR A 59 -7.50 10.14 -15.19
N ARG A 60 -6.80 11.13 -15.75
CA ARG A 60 -6.62 11.23 -17.20
C ARG A 60 -5.77 10.10 -17.80
N SER A 61 -4.85 9.55 -17.02
CA SER A 61 -3.96 8.45 -17.42
C SER A 61 -4.51 7.06 -17.09
N HIS A 62 -5.45 6.96 -16.13
CA HIS A 62 -6.02 5.69 -15.68
C HIS A 62 -7.47 5.51 -16.19
N PRO A 63 -7.95 4.27 -16.33
CA PRO A 63 -9.37 4.01 -16.65
C PRO A 63 -10.25 4.57 -15.53
N TYR A 64 -11.39 5.14 -15.90
CA TYR A 64 -12.35 5.59 -14.91
C TYR A 64 -12.74 4.47 -13.94
N SER A 65 -12.73 4.74 -12.66
CA SER A 65 -13.08 3.76 -11.61
C SER A 65 -14.50 3.20 -11.81
N LYS A 66 -15.38 3.96 -12.45
CA LYS A 66 -16.70 3.48 -12.86
C LYS A 66 -16.63 2.32 -13.85
N GLN A 67 -15.77 2.39 -14.87
CA GLN A 67 -15.61 1.31 -15.86
C GLN A 67 -15.02 0.06 -15.20
N ARG A 68 -14.04 0.24 -14.30
CA ARG A 68 -13.45 -0.86 -13.51
C ARG A 68 -14.51 -1.51 -12.61
N LEU A 69 -15.35 -0.69 -11.97
CA LEU A 69 -16.46 -1.16 -11.15
C LEU A 69 -17.49 -2.00 -11.94
N GLU A 70 -17.84 -1.58 -13.15
CA GLU A 70 -18.72 -2.34 -14.04
C GLU A 70 -18.13 -3.68 -14.44
N GLN A 71 -16.84 -3.72 -14.76
CA GLN A 71 -16.11 -4.96 -15.04
C GLN A 71 -16.09 -5.88 -13.82
N LEU A 72 -15.84 -5.35 -12.64
CA LEU A 72 -15.87 -6.09 -11.39
C LEU A 72 -17.27 -6.70 -11.14
N LYS A 73 -18.33 -5.94 -11.34
CA LYS A 73 -19.71 -6.42 -11.19
C LYS A 73 -20.05 -7.54 -12.17
N LYS A 74 -19.63 -7.43 -13.42
CA LYS A 74 -19.76 -8.50 -14.42
C LYS A 74 -18.99 -9.75 -14.01
N TYR A 75 -17.78 -9.58 -13.50
CA TYR A 75 -16.99 -10.70 -13.00
C TYR A 75 -17.66 -11.37 -11.79
N LYS A 76 -18.12 -10.57 -10.82
CA LYS A 76 -18.82 -11.05 -9.62
C LYS A 76 -20.09 -11.83 -9.97
N SER A 77 -20.88 -11.35 -10.93
CA SER A 77 -22.09 -12.06 -11.39
C SER A 77 -21.79 -13.41 -12.03
N LYS A 78 -20.71 -13.49 -12.84
CA LYS A 78 -20.27 -14.73 -13.49
C LYS A 78 -19.83 -15.81 -12.50
N PHE A 79 -19.28 -15.40 -11.37
CA PHE A 79 -18.74 -16.29 -10.33
C PHE A 79 -19.50 -16.18 -9.01
N SER A 80 -20.78 -15.81 -9.05
CA SER A 80 -21.61 -15.55 -7.87
C SER A 80 -21.66 -16.69 -6.87
N LEU A 81 -21.60 -17.94 -7.35
CA LEU A 81 -21.59 -19.14 -6.49
C LEU A 81 -20.32 -19.25 -5.63
N LEU A 82 -19.19 -18.70 -6.08
CA LEU A 82 -17.92 -18.72 -5.35
C LEU A 82 -17.86 -17.68 -4.23
N TYR A 83 -18.69 -16.63 -4.32
CA TYR A 83 -18.71 -15.48 -3.40
C TYR A 83 -19.96 -15.42 -2.52
N LYS A 84 -20.79 -16.51 -2.50
CA LYS A 84 -21.98 -16.57 -1.66
C LYS A 84 -21.69 -16.60 -0.16
N ASN A 85 -20.54 -17.09 0.22
CA ASN A 85 -20.08 -17.04 1.60
C ASN A 85 -19.05 -15.92 1.71
N ASP A 86 -19.53 -14.72 2.03
CA ASP A 86 -18.71 -13.60 2.49
C ASP A 86 -18.17 -13.87 3.93
N GLU A 87 -17.77 -15.08 4.21
CA GLU A 87 -16.90 -15.34 5.34
C GLU A 87 -15.63 -14.57 5.01
N ALA A 88 -15.51 -13.41 5.64
CA ALA A 88 -14.26 -12.66 5.68
C ALA A 88 -13.18 -13.71 5.93
N ILE A 89 -12.20 -13.81 5.04
CA ILE A 89 -11.02 -14.60 5.34
C ILE A 89 -10.56 -14.04 6.67
N ASN A 90 -10.72 -14.89 7.68
CA ASN A 90 -10.23 -14.56 8.99
C ASN A 90 -8.71 -14.55 8.86
N ILE A 91 -8.14 -13.37 8.59
CA ILE A 91 -6.69 -13.13 8.51
C ILE A 91 -6.10 -13.26 9.93
N ASN A 92 -6.77 -14.01 10.79
CA ASN A 92 -6.48 -14.13 12.22
C ASN A 92 -5.22 -14.92 12.56
N ASN A 93 -4.41 -15.32 11.59
CA ASN A 93 -3.19 -16.07 11.95
C ASN A 93 -1.86 -15.38 11.58
N ASN A 94 -1.88 -14.21 10.92
CA ASN A 94 -0.70 -13.36 10.84
C ASN A 94 -1.20 -11.91 10.81
N GLU A 95 -1.15 -11.28 11.95
CA GLU A 95 -1.74 -9.98 12.28
C GLU A 95 -1.12 -8.79 11.54
N ILE A 96 -1.12 -8.80 10.22
CA ILE A 96 -1.05 -7.54 9.49
C ILE A 96 -2.44 -6.91 9.62
N THR A 97 -2.68 -6.24 10.72
CA THR A 97 -3.91 -5.47 10.84
C THR A 97 -3.89 -4.31 9.86
N LEU A 98 -5.05 -3.93 9.37
CA LEU A 98 -5.21 -2.74 8.53
C LEU A 98 -4.54 -1.50 9.16
N ASP A 99 -4.47 -1.45 10.48
CA ASP A 99 -3.83 -0.36 11.23
C ASP A 99 -2.31 -0.32 11.04
N TYR A 100 -1.64 -1.45 10.89
CA TYR A 100 -0.20 -1.49 10.56
C TYR A 100 0.07 -0.86 9.19
N ILE A 101 -0.73 -1.23 8.20
CA ILE A 101 -0.61 -0.68 6.84
C ILE A 101 -0.91 0.82 6.82
N LYS A 102 -2.01 1.25 7.45
CA LYS A 102 -2.37 2.66 7.56
C LYS A 102 -1.28 3.50 8.23
N ASN A 103 -0.71 2.99 9.33
CA ASN A 103 0.33 3.71 10.05
C ASN A 103 1.64 3.75 9.25
N LYS A 104 1.98 2.68 8.52
CA LYS A 104 3.13 2.69 7.60
C LYS A 104 2.98 3.78 6.55
N ILE A 105 1.86 3.79 5.80
CA ILE A 105 1.59 4.79 4.76
C ILE A 105 1.64 6.21 5.35
N LYS A 106 0.91 6.45 6.45
CA LYS A 106 0.90 7.75 7.12
C LYS A 106 2.29 8.22 7.53
N SER A 107 3.16 7.30 7.96
CA SER A 107 4.54 7.63 8.34
C SER A 107 5.37 8.11 7.15
N TYR A 108 5.17 7.51 5.96
CA TYR A 108 5.85 7.94 4.75
C TYR A 108 5.29 9.25 4.19
N GLU A 109 3.99 9.52 4.33
CA GLU A 109 3.35 10.76 3.86
C GLU A 109 3.61 11.97 4.78
N SER A 110 3.86 11.74 6.07
CA SER A 110 4.05 12.81 7.05
C SER A 110 5.39 13.52 6.89
N ASP A 111 5.42 14.79 7.28
CA ASP A 111 6.67 15.55 7.40
C ASP A 111 7.57 14.94 8.48
N PRO A 112 8.82 14.54 8.14
CA PRO A 112 9.72 13.93 9.08
C PRO A 112 10.08 14.84 10.26
N PHE A 113 10.21 16.15 10.05
CA PHE A 113 10.53 17.10 11.12
C PHE A 113 9.38 17.25 12.13
N GLU A 114 8.15 17.24 11.67
CA GLU A 114 6.99 17.21 12.58
C GLU A 114 6.96 15.93 13.43
N ILE A 115 7.32 14.77 12.83
CA ILE A 115 7.38 13.52 13.57
C ILE A 115 8.48 13.56 14.64
N LEU A 116 9.66 14.05 14.28
CA LEU A 116 10.83 14.08 15.19
C LEU A 116 10.66 15.09 16.32
N ASN A 117 9.95 16.20 16.10
CA ASN A 117 9.66 17.20 17.11
C ASN A 117 8.64 16.72 18.18
N LYS A 118 7.86 15.68 17.89
CA LYS A 118 6.93 15.10 18.87
C LYS A 118 7.70 14.26 19.88
N LYS A 119 7.44 14.48 21.19
CA LYS A 119 8.05 13.68 22.25
C LYS A 119 7.88 12.17 21.98
N LYS A 120 8.93 11.40 22.27
CA LYS A 120 8.87 9.92 22.24
C LYS A 120 7.69 9.47 23.09
N GLY A 121 6.94 8.50 22.61
CA GLY A 121 5.77 7.95 23.32
C GLY A 121 5.93 6.45 23.49
N ASN A 122 5.13 5.87 24.37
CA ASN A 122 5.09 4.41 24.56
C ASN A 122 4.29 3.68 23.47
N ASN A 123 3.85 4.40 22.43
CA ASN A 123 3.10 3.81 21.32
C ASN A 123 4.04 3.30 20.24
N PHE A 124 3.91 2.02 19.90
CA PHE A 124 4.68 1.34 18.85
C PHE A 124 4.69 2.11 17.54
N PHE A 125 3.51 2.48 17.02
CA PHE A 125 3.39 3.16 15.72
C PHE A 125 4.09 4.51 15.69
N LYS A 126 4.05 5.25 16.80
CA LYS A 126 4.76 6.53 16.93
C LYS A 126 6.27 6.34 16.84
N ASN A 127 6.80 5.32 17.52
CA ASN A 127 8.23 5.01 17.46
C ASN A 127 8.65 4.48 16.09
N TYR A 128 7.79 3.70 15.42
CA TYR A 128 8.01 3.25 14.05
C TYR A 128 8.04 4.43 13.06
N SER A 129 7.11 5.38 13.19
CA SER A 129 7.11 6.62 12.39
C SER A 129 8.40 7.43 12.58
N GLN A 130 8.96 7.47 13.81
CA GLN A 130 10.24 8.15 14.06
C GLN A 130 11.41 7.46 13.35
N VAL A 131 11.40 6.12 13.24
CA VAL A 131 12.43 5.41 12.45
C VAL A 131 12.38 5.84 10.99
N ILE A 132 11.19 5.90 10.39
CA ILE A 132 11.01 6.36 9.02
C ILE A 132 11.45 7.83 8.87
N ALA A 133 11.13 8.68 9.85
CA ALA A 133 11.55 10.07 9.84
C ALA A 133 13.08 10.21 9.89
N TYR A 134 13.78 9.45 10.73
CA TYR A 134 15.25 9.41 10.73
C TYR A 134 15.83 8.92 9.38
N GLN A 135 15.21 7.94 8.76
CA GLN A 135 15.62 7.49 7.43
C GLN A 135 15.47 8.62 6.39
N LYS A 136 14.33 9.33 6.39
CA LYS A 136 14.04 10.43 5.47
C LYS A 136 14.96 11.64 5.67
N THR A 137 15.44 11.88 6.89
CA THR A 137 16.37 12.96 7.22
C THR A 137 17.85 12.56 7.06
N GLY A 138 18.13 11.31 6.64
CA GLY A 138 19.50 10.83 6.45
C GLY A 138 20.19 10.37 7.75
N GLU A 139 19.50 10.35 8.87
CA GLU A 139 20.04 9.92 10.18
C GLU A 139 19.96 8.39 10.32
N TYR A 140 20.58 7.68 9.37
CA TYR A 140 20.42 6.24 9.19
C TYR A 140 20.86 5.40 10.40
N GLU A 141 21.94 5.79 11.09
CA GLU A 141 22.43 5.05 12.26
C GLU A 141 21.41 5.15 13.42
N LEU A 142 20.76 6.31 13.58
CA LEU A 142 19.67 6.47 14.55
C LEU A 142 18.44 5.67 14.14
N ALA A 143 18.11 5.63 12.84
CA ALA A 143 17.02 4.84 12.31
C ALA A 143 17.21 3.35 12.65
N ILE A 144 18.35 2.75 12.29
CA ILE A 144 18.66 1.35 12.58
C ILE A 144 18.65 1.06 14.08
N LYS A 145 19.27 1.93 14.89
CA LYS A 145 19.30 1.77 16.35
C LYS A 145 17.90 1.73 16.96
N ASN A 146 17.01 2.63 16.53
CA ASN A 146 15.64 2.67 17.03
C ASN A 146 14.81 1.51 16.48
N LEU A 147 15.00 1.11 15.22
CA LEU A 147 14.32 -0.04 14.63
C LEU A 147 14.65 -1.34 15.39
N ARG A 148 15.92 -1.57 15.74
CA ARG A 148 16.34 -2.75 16.53
C ARG A 148 15.70 -2.78 17.94
N LYS A 149 15.50 -1.61 18.55
CA LYS A 149 14.77 -1.54 19.84
C LYS A 149 13.31 -1.92 19.67
N LEU A 150 12.67 -1.54 18.56
CA LEU A 150 11.27 -1.87 18.29
C LEU A 150 11.06 -3.36 18.03
N GLN A 151 12.01 -4.06 17.42
CA GLN A 151 11.93 -5.50 17.19
C GLN A 151 11.74 -6.29 18.49
N ASN A 152 12.24 -5.76 19.63
CA ASN A 152 12.08 -6.38 20.93
C ASN A 152 10.69 -6.13 21.57
N THR A 153 9.92 -5.18 21.03
CA THR A 153 8.61 -4.80 21.60
C THR A 153 7.44 -5.47 20.89
N LEU A 154 7.58 -5.79 19.60
CA LEU A 154 6.56 -6.47 18.82
C LEU A 154 7.25 -7.48 17.88
N VAL A 155 7.31 -8.73 18.31
CA VAL A 155 8.18 -9.77 17.72
C VAL A 155 7.83 -10.09 16.25
N ASN A 156 6.58 -9.98 15.83
CA ASN A 156 6.11 -10.42 14.51
C ASN A 156 5.64 -9.28 13.60
N TYR A 157 6.22 -8.08 13.72
CA TYR A 157 5.85 -7.00 12.82
C TYR A 157 6.51 -7.19 11.44
N PRO A 158 5.72 -7.40 10.36
CA PRO A 158 6.25 -7.89 9.07
C PRO A 158 7.11 -6.88 8.32
N PHE A 159 7.07 -5.60 8.71
CA PHE A 159 7.79 -4.54 8.00
C PHE A 159 9.14 -4.17 8.63
N TYR A 160 9.63 -4.90 9.63
CA TYR A 160 10.94 -4.63 10.22
C TYR A 160 12.08 -4.87 9.28
N ASP A 161 12.09 -6.04 8.66
CA ASP A 161 13.19 -6.46 7.80
C ASP A 161 13.17 -5.67 6.49
N GLU A 162 11.97 -5.37 5.96
CA GLU A 162 11.81 -4.45 4.84
C GLU A 162 12.41 -3.08 5.17
N LEU A 163 12.00 -2.44 6.27
CA LEU A 163 12.50 -1.12 6.65
C LEU A 163 14.00 -1.13 6.96
N ALA A 164 14.52 -2.20 7.57
CA ALA A 164 15.96 -2.36 7.77
C ALA A 164 16.71 -2.45 6.43
N GLY A 165 16.15 -3.19 5.47
CA GLY A 165 16.66 -3.29 4.11
C GLY A 165 16.71 -1.93 3.43
N ASP A 166 15.63 -1.15 3.50
CA ASP A 166 15.51 0.20 2.92
C ASP A 166 16.54 1.16 3.53
N ILE A 167 16.73 1.12 4.85
CA ILE A 167 17.73 1.97 5.52
C ILE A 167 19.14 1.58 5.07
N TYR A 168 19.48 0.29 5.05
CA TYR A 168 20.80 -0.15 4.60
C TYR A 168 21.03 0.17 3.12
N PHE A 169 20.00 0.08 2.28
CA PHE A 169 20.07 0.50 0.89
C PHE A 169 20.42 1.99 0.78
N SER A 170 19.72 2.85 1.53
CA SER A 170 19.97 4.30 1.58
C SER A 170 21.36 4.64 2.09
N MET A 171 21.97 3.78 2.93
CA MET A 171 23.36 3.89 3.40
C MET A 171 24.39 3.43 2.37
N GLY A 172 23.99 2.87 1.23
CA GLY A 172 24.88 2.19 0.28
C GLY A 172 25.42 0.84 0.76
N LYS A 173 24.88 0.28 1.85
CA LYS A 173 25.28 -1.00 2.43
C LYS A 173 24.48 -2.16 1.79
N TYR A 174 24.64 -2.34 0.48
CA TYR A 174 23.79 -3.22 -0.34
C TYR A 174 23.79 -4.68 0.10
N GLU A 175 24.90 -5.23 0.53
CA GLU A 175 24.97 -6.62 1.03
C GLU A 175 24.11 -6.83 2.28
N LYS A 176 24.10 -5.84 3.20
CA LYS A 176 23.27 -5.88 4.38
C LYS A 176 21.79 -5.71 4.02
N SER A 177 21.48 -4.81 3.10
CA SER A 177 20.13 -4.60 2.57
C SER A 177 19.56 -5.90 2.00
N ILE A 178 20.30 -6.60 1.13
CA ILE A 178 19.88 -7.89 0.56
C ILE A 178 19.63 -8.95 1.63
N LYS A 179 20.44 -8.98 2.68
CA LYS A 179 20.24 -9.93 3.79
C LYS A 179 18.95 -9.67 4.55
N GLU A 180 18.61 -8.40 4.78
CA GLU A 180 17.36 -8.05 5.46
C GLU A 180 16.12 -8.40 4.60
N TYR A 181 16.14 -8.10 3.29
CA TYR A 181 15.02 -8.43 2.38
C TYR A 181 14.80 -9.93 2.14
N LYS A 182 15.78 -10.77 2.47
CA LYS A 182 15.66 -12.24 2.32
C LYS A 182 15.08 -12.94 3.55
N LYS A 183 14.83 -12.24 4.63
CA LYS A 183 14.19 -12.78 5.83
C LYS A 183 12.68 -12.89 5.65
#